data_86d47ff1cf234ac68dfb4484c3c8bcec
#
_entry.id   86d47ff1cf234ac68dfb4484c3c8bcec
#
_cell.length_a   1.000
_cell.length_b   1.000
_cell.length_c   1.000
_cell.angle_alpha   90.00
_cell.angle_beta   90.00
_cell.angle_gamma   90.00
#
_symmetry.space_group_name_H-M   'P 1'
#
loop_
_entity.id
_entity.type
_entity.pdbx_description
1 polymer ?
#
loop_
_entity_poly.entity_id
_entity_poly.type
_entity_poly.pdbx_seq_one_letter_code
_entity_poly.pdbx_strand_id
1 'polypeptide(L)'
;MRARLPLRWLLPVWLSACAGSAYRVNNEGRLFGRTGNTVWVQGPWEAIQPSRDVDEVIDQLCPAIMKLEGAAANDLGQEYCGAIYSLGEGVYYASHGSPLGKTVPVGSTRRKQCTPPSRVVDARGRTSTLADYHSHPWAPSPLSIFDLKNDNQLWFIRIQFDRGCTVMKYLPYRHAPRPGEVYVRRNGTWILMGLLESDLDKDLGVVTPVEAK
;
A
#
# COMPACT_ATOMS: atom_id res chain seq x y z
N MET A 1 -18.65 65.73 -44.45
CA MET A 1 -18.12 64.33 -44.47
C MET A 1 -17.68 63.96 -43.12
N ARG A 2 -18.41 63.12 -42.40
CA ARG A 2 -18.05 62.61 -41.04
C ARG A 2 -17.61 61.17 -41.21
N ALA A 3 -16.28 60.93 -40.92
CA ALA A 3 -15.72 59.62 -40.91
C ALA A 3 -16.11 58.89 -39.61
N ARG A 4 -16.73 57.73 -39.72
CA ARG A 4 -17.04 56.83 -38.61
C ARG A 4 -15.86 55.87 -38.44
N LEU A 5 -15.16 55.89 -37.25
CA LEU A 5 -14.21 54.86 -36.85
C LEU A 5 -14.95 53.60 -36.46
N PRO A 6 -14.46 52.39 -36.84
CA PRO A 6 -15.03 51.14 -36.41
C PRO A 6 -14.56 50.79 -34.97
N LEU A 7 -15.54 50.54 -34.14
CA LEU A 7 -15.34 50.06 -32.75
C LEU A 7 -14.82 48.62 -32.80
N ARG A 8 -13.54 48.44 -32.52
CA ARG A 8 -12.91 47.10 -32.36
C ARG A 8 -13.34 46.50 -31.02
N TRP A 9 -14.14 45.43 -31.07
CA TRP A 9 -14.50 44.59 -29.94
C TRP A 9 -13.27 43.78 -29.50
N LEU A 10 -12.65 44.17 -28.39
CA LEU A 10 -11.66 43.37 -27.71
C LEU A 10 -12.40 42.29 -26.86
N LEU A 11 -12.41 41.07 -27.35
CA LEU A 11 -12.89 39.93 -26.59
C LEU A 11 -11.86 39.65 -25.45
N PRO A 12 -12.29 39.59 -24.19
CA PRO A 12 -11.40 39.17 -23.11
C PRO A 12 -11.12 37.67 -23.25
N VAL A 13 -9.85 37.32 -23.52
CA VAL A 13 -9.36 35.95 -23.43
C VAL A 13 -9.33 35.57 -21.97
N TRP A 14 -10.31 34.80 -21.54
CA TRP A 14 -10.28 34.14 -20.22
C TRP A 14 -9.22 33.05 -20.25
N LEU A 15 -8.01 33.35 -19.77
CA LEU A 15 -7.01 32.35 -19.42
C LEU A 15 -7.55 31.58 -18.22
N SER A 16 -8.19 30.44 -18.48
CA SER A 16 -8.48 29.44 -17.46
C SER A 16 -7.14 28.91 -16.96
N ALA A 17 -6.57 29.57 -15.95
CA ALA A 17 -5.50 29.00 -15.18
C ALA A 17 -6.04 27.69 -14.57
N CYS A 18 -5.56 26.54 -15.05
CA CYS A 18 -5.68 25.29 -14.32
C CYS A 18 -5.00 25.51 -12.98
N ALA A 19 -5.77 25.92 -11.99
CA ALA A 19 -5.35 25.89 -10.61
C ALA A 19 -5.14 24.42 -10.28
N GLY A 20 -3.89 23.95 -10.40
CA GLY A 20 -3.48 22.71 -9.83
C GLY A 20 -3.89 22.77 -8.36
N SER A 21 -4.80 21.85 -7.96
CA SER A 21 -5.24 21.74 -6.59
C SER A 21 -3.98 21.52 -5.74
N ALA A 22 -3.49 22.61 -5.16
CA ALA A 22 -2.46 22.54 -4.12
C ALA A 22 -3.06 21.72 -2.99
N TYR A 23 -2.66 20.46 -2.89
CA TYR A 23 -3.04 19.59 -1.80
C TYR A 23 -2.48 20.19 -0.50
N ARG A 24 -3.28 21.00 0.17
CA ARG A 24 -3.01 21.38 1.54
C ARG A 24 -3.20 20.14 2.40
N VAL A 25 -2.09 19.52 2.78
CA VAL A 25 -2.05 18.49 3.81
C VAL A 25 -2.24 19.18 5.15
N ASN A 26 -3.48 19.39 5.55
CA ASN A 26 -3.81 19.89 6.89
C ASN A 26 -4.11 18.68 7.77
N ASN A 27 -3.07 17.89 8.06
CA ASN A 27 -3.23 16.62 8.80
C ASN A 27 -3.21 16.78 10.31
N GLU A 28 -3.13 18.01 10.84
CA GLU A 28 -3.19 18.27 12.30
C GLU A 28 -2.41 17.25 13.15
N GLY A 29 -1.23 16.79 12.66
CA GLY A 29 -0.42 15.76 13.32
C GLY A 29 -0.95 14.33 13.22
N ARG A 30 -1.97 14.06 12.40
CA ARG A 30 -2.50 12.71 12.19
C ARG A 30 -1.62 11.92 11.24
N LEU A 31 -1.27 10.70 11.65
CA LEU A 31 -0.43 9.78 10.84
C LEU A 31 -1.22 9.01 9.80
N PHE A 32 -2.53 8.91 9.94
CA PHE A 32 -3.46 8.24 9.03
C PHE A 32 -4.88 8.77 9.18
N GLY A 33 -5.73 8.48 8.19
CA GLY A 33 -7.14 8.86 8.23
C GLY A 33 -7.95 8.26 7.08
N ARG A 34 -9.26 8.60 7.05
CA ARG A 34 -10.18 8.24 5.97
C ARG A 34 -10.69 9.48 5.25
N THR A 35 -10.89 9.33 3.95
CA THR A 35 -11.65 10.26 3.12
C THR A 35 -12.63 9.43 2.29
N GLY A 36 -13.92 9.47 2.64
CA GLY A 36 -14.89 8.52 2.10
C GLY A 36 -14.51 7.07 2.42
N ASN A 37 -14.42 6.22 1.40
CA ASN A 37 -14.05 4.81 1.53
C ASN A 37 -12.53 4.56 1.43
N THR A 38 -11.72 5.59 1.23
CA THR A 38 -10.28 5.45 1.05
C THR A 38 -9.52 5.76 2.33
N VAL A 39 -8.46 4.98 2.60
CA VAL A 39 -7.53 5.22 3.69
C VAL A 39 -6.31 5.94 3.13
N TRP A 40 -5.85 6.96 3.84
CA TRP A 40 -4.57 7.60 3.59
C TRP A 40 -3.64 7.42 4.79
N VAL A 41 -2.34 7.41 4.52
CA VAL A 41 -1.27 7.30 5.53
C VAL A 41 -0.21 8.36 5.29
N GLN A 42 0.44 8.81 6.36
CA GLN A 42 1.55 9.75 6.29
C GLN A 42 2.88 9.00 6.21
N GLY A 43 3.82 9.57 5.47
CA GLY A 43 5.21 9.17 5.43
C GLY A 43 6.14 10.39 5.46
N PRO A 44 7.44 10.17 5.64
CA PRO A 44 8.04 8.89 5.97
C PRO A 44 7.79 8.48 7.42
N TRP A 45 7.88 7.19 7.71
CA TRP A 45 7.89 6.69 9.07
C TRP A 45 9.32 6.65 9.60
N GLU A 46 9.60 7.40 10.64
CA GLU A 46 10.96 7.62 11.17
C GLU A 46 11.59 6.34 11.76
N ALA A 47 10.76 5.35 12.12
CA ALA A 47 11.25 4.06 12.61
C ALA A 47 11.87 3.18 11.50
N ILE A 48 11.69 3.56 10.23
CA ILE A 48 12.18 2.83 9.06
C ILE A 48 13.18 3.69 8.31
N GLN A 49 14.41 3.22 8.18
CA GLN A 49 15.43 3.92 7.41
C GLN A 49 15.15 3.79 5.91
N PRO A 50 15.12 4.90 5.15
CA PRO A 50 14.97 4.85 3.71
C PRO A 50 16.16 4.15 3.05
N SER A 51 15.93 3.49 1.92
CA SER A 51 16.98 2.85 1.14
C SER A 51 16.73 2.94 -0.36
N ARG A 52 17.80 2.75 -1.15
CA ARG A 52 17.72 2.51 -2.60
C ARG A 52 17.36 1.05 -2.92
N ASP A 53 17.53 0.15 -1.95
CA ASP A 53 17.06 -1.22 -2.01
C ASP A 53 15.72 -1.34 -1.26
N VAL A 54 14.66 -1.70 -1.97
CA VAL A 54 13.33 -1.86 -1.39
C VAL A 54 13.29 -3.00 -0.37
N ASP A 55 14.12 -4.01 -0.53
CA ASP A 55 14.17 -5.13 0.40
C ASP A 55 14.72 -4.73 1.77
N GLU A 56 15.66 -3.78 1.83
CA GLU A 56 16.12 -3.21 3.10
C GLU A 56 15.02 -2.44 3.84
N VAL A 57 14.09 -1.81 3.11
CA VAL A 57 12.91 -1.18 3.71
C VAL A 57 11.94 -2.23 4.22
N ILE A 58 11.70 -3.30 3.43
CA ILE A 58 10.80 -4.40 3.79
C ILE A 58 11.28 -5.11 5.06
N ASP A 59 12.57 -5.40 5.17
CA ASP A 59 13.15 -6.14 6.29
C ASP A 59 13.00 -5.40 7.64
N GLN A 60 12.81 -4.08 7.62
CA GLN A 60 12.58 -3.25 8.81
C GLN A 60 11.11 -3.18 9.25
N LEU A 61 10.14 -3.51 8.36
CA LEU A 61 8.70 -3.30 8.63
C LEU A 61 8.20 -4.13 9.81
N CYS A 62 8.45 -5.44 9.79
CA CYS A 62 7.90 -6.34 10.82
C CYS A 62 8.34 -5.94 12.23
N PRO A 63 9.64 -5.79 12.56
CA PRO A 63 10.05 -5.42 13.89
C PRO A 63 9.56 -4.05 14.35
N ALA A 64 9.28 -3.13 13.41
CA ALA A 64 8.70 -1.83 13.74
C ALA A 64 7.20 -1.92 14.03
N ILE A 65 6.43 -2.61 13.17
CA ILE A 65 4.98 -2.78 13.32
C ILE A 65 4.65 -3.59 14.58
N MET A 66 5.40 -4.64 14.90
CA MET A 66 5.13 -5.48 16.07
C MET A 66 5.29 -4.76 17.42
N LYS A 67 5.84 -3.55 17.42
CA LYS A 67 5.89 -2.66 18.60
C LYS A 67 4.62 -1.81 18.76
N LEU A 68 3.75 -1.76 17.74
CA LEU A 68 2.49 -1.01 17.81
C LEU A 68 1.46 -1.73 18.70
N GLU A 69 0.52 -0.96 19.23
CA GLU A 69 -0.49 -1.47 20.15
C GLU A 69 -1.33 -2.59 19.53
N GLY A 70 -1.36 -3.75 20.16
CA GLY A 70 -2.13 -4.90 19.72
C GLY A 70 -1.57 -5.63 18.48
N ALA A 71 -0.48 -5.17 17.86
CA ALA A 71 0.06 -5.79 16.64
C ALA A 71 0.47 -7.26 16.82
N ALA A 72 0.83 -7.65 18.04
CA ALA A 72 1.27 -9.01 18.39
C ALA A 72 0.30 -9.74 19.34
N ALA A 73 -0.95 -9.28 19.49
CA ALA A 73 -1.88 -9.78 20.52
C ALA A 73 -2.73 -10.99 20.08
N ASN A 74 -2.31 -11.75 19.09
CA ASN A 74 -3.01 -12.94 18.57
C ASN A 74 -4.49 -12.63 18.20
N ASP A 75 -5.43 -13.42 18.70
CA ASP A 75 -6.85 -13.32 18.37
C ASP A 75 -7.52 -12.00 18.76
N LEU A 76 -6.94 -11.26 19.67
CA LEU A 76 -7.39 -9.92 20.05
C LEU A 76 -6.55 -8.83 19.35
N GLY A 77 -5.70 -9.24 18.44
CA GLY A 77 -4.73 -8.39 17.78
C GLY A 77 -5.33 -7.45 16.74
N GLN A 78 -4.53 -6.45 16.39
CA GLN A 78 -4.81 -5.44 15.39
C GLN A 78 -3.86 -5.61 14.20
N GLU A 79 -4.41 -5.71 13.00
CA GLU A 79 -3.62 -5.60 11.77
C GLU A 79 -3.29 -4.14 11.47
N TYR A 80 -2.12 -3.90 10.92
CA TYR A 80 -1.66 -2.59 10.47
C TYR A 80 -1.32 -2.64 8.98
N CYS A 81 -1.89 -1.71 8.21
CA CYS A 81 -1.63 -1.55 6.79
C CYS A 81 -0.89 -0.25 6.51
N GLY A 82 0.08 -0.30 5.61
CA GLY A 82 0.80 0.88 5.15
C GLY A 82 1.29 0.69 3.72
N ALA A 83 2.21 1.54 3.29
CA ALA A 83 2.73 1.54 1.93
C ALA A 83 4.24 1.78 1.87
N ILE A 84 4.87 1.23 0.84
CA ILE A 84 6.22 1.57 0.41
C ILE A 84 6.12 2.45 -0.82
N TYR A 85 6.80 3.58 -0.81
CA TYR A 85 6.70 4.61 -1.85
C TYR A 85 8.05 5.28 -2.13
N SER A 86 8.11 6.04 -3.23
CA SER A 86 9.24 6.88 -3.60
C SER A 86 8.76 8.30 -3.92
N LEU A 87 9.68 9.26 -3.83
CA LEU A 87 9.50 10.64 -4.28
C LEU A 87 10.09 10.90 -5.68
N GLY A 88 10.58 9.84 -6.37
CA GLY A 88 11.12 9.92 -7.73
C GLY A 88 12.65 9.95 -7.82
N GLU A 89 13.35 9.90 -6.66
CA GLU A 89 14.82 9.98 -6.59
C GLU A 89 15.52 8.60 -6.46
N GLY A 90 14.76 7.52 -6.69
CA GLY A 90 15.29 6.15 -6.57
C GLY A 90 15.54 5.73 -5.13
N VAL A 91 14.91 6.41 -4.17
CA VAL A 91 14.91 6.05 -2.75
C VAL A 91 13.50 5.62 -2.37
N TYR A 92 13.39 4.52 -1.61
CA TYR A 92 12.16 3.99 -1.08
C TYR A 92 11.99 4.35 0.39
N TYR A 93 10.77 4.69 0.75
CA TYR A 93 10.33 5.06 2.08
C TYR A 93 9.16 4.19 2.50
N ALA A 94 8.99 3.95 3.80
CA ALA A 94 7.77 3.38 4.35
C ALA A 94 6.88 4.49 4.94
N SER A 95 5.57 4.35 4.78
CA SER A 95 4.58 5.14 5.51
C SER A 95 4.37 4.61 6.92
N HIS A 96 3.70 5.37 7.78
CA HIS A 96 3.15 4.84 9.03
C HIS A 96 2.12 3.74 8.76
N GLY A 97 2.04 2.76 9.67
CA GLY A 97 1.00 1.74 9.65
C GLY A 97 -0.32 2.28 10.20
N SER A 98 -1.42 2.04 9.48
CA SER A 98 -2.78 2.41 9.87
C SER A 98 -3.55 1.20 10.39
N PRO A 99 -4.20 1.27 11.57
CA PRO A 99 -5.10 0.23 12.07
C PRO A 99 -6.52 0.35 11.50
N LEU A 100 -6.79 1.33 10.64
CA LEU A 100 -8.12 1.60 10.13
C LEU A 100 -8.59 0.47 9.21
N GLY A 101 -9.68 -0.17 9.57
CA GLY A 101 -10.24 -1.26 8.80
C GLY A 101 -11.60 -1.71 9.32
N LYS A 102 -11.86 -3.01 9.22
CA LYS A 102 -13.09 -3.66 9.64
C LYS A 102 -12.81 -4.61 10.81
N THR A 103 -13.77 -4.74 11.70
CA THR A 103 -13.78 -5.82 12.69
C THR A 103 -14.61 -6.97 12.12
N VAL A 104 -14.01 -8.14 11.99
CA VAL A 104 -14.65 -9.34 11.43
C VAL A 104 -14.79 -10.37 12.56
N PRO A 105 -16.00 -10.85 12.87
CA PRO A 105 -16.18 -11.98 13.77
C PRO A 105 -15.58 -13.25 13.18
N VAL A 106 -14.77 -13.97 13.97
CA VAL A 106 -14.22 -15.27 13.59
C VAL A 106 -14.39 -16.22 14.79
N GLY A 107 -15.41 -17.06 14.76
CA GLY A 107 -15.77 -17.89 15.90
C GLY A 107 -16.07 -17.04 17.14
N SER A 108 -15.38 -17.31 18.23
CA SER A 108 -15.46 -16.54 19.48
C SER A 108 -14.60 -15.28 19.52
N THR A 109 -13.82 -15.02 18.46
CA THR A 109 -12.87 -13.91 18.37
C THR A 109 -13.35 -12.82 17.42
N ARG A 110 -12.74 -11.64 17.54
CA ARG A 110 -12.95 -10.51 16.62
C ARG A 110 -11.61 -10.09 16.03
N ARG A 111 -11.43 -10.37 14.75
CA ARG A 111 -10.23 -9.92 14.02
C ARG A 111 -10.41 -8.48 13.60
N LYS A 112 -9.46 -7.65 13.96
CA LYS A 112 -9.40 -6.24 13.58
C LYS A 112 -8.49 -6.10 12.36
N GLN A 113 -9.11 -6.21 11.19
CA GLN A 113 -8.41 -6.08 9.90
C GLN A 113 -8.12 -4.61 9.61
N CYS A 114 -7.00 -4.36 8.92
CA CYS A 114 -6.72 -3.06 8.36
C CYS A 114 -7.15 -2.98 6.89
N THR A 115 -7.29 -1.75 6.38
CA THR A 115 -7.56 -1.48 4.95
C THR A 115 -6.27 -0.94 4.33
N PRO A 116 -5.75 -1.55 3.25
CA PRO A 116 -4.60 -1.02 2.53
C PRO A 116 -4.82 0.43 2.11
N PRO A 117 -3.84 1.33 2.31
CA PRO A 117 -4.00 2.72 1.96
C PRO A 117 -3.97 2.89 0.43
N SER A 118 -4.90 3.68 -0.07
CA SER A 118 -4.93 4.09 -1.48
C SER A 118 -4.12 5.35 -1.75
N ARG A 119 -3.62 6.00 -0.69
CA ARG A 119 -2.87 7.24 -0.79
C ARG A 119 -1.84 7.36 0.32
N VAL A 120 -0.63 7.76 -0.07
CA VAL A 120 0.42 8.20 0.84
C VAL A 120 0.54 9.73 0.76
N VAL A 121 0.71 10.35 1.91
CA VAL A 121 0.92 11.78 2.05
C VAL A 121 2.32 12.02 2.61
N ASP A 122 3.15 12.74 1.89
CA ASP A 122 4.49 13.16 2.33
C ASP A 122 4.65 14.66 2.09
N ALA A 123 5.02 15.40 3.13
CA ALA A 123 5.16 16.86 3.06
C ALA A 123 6.28 17.29 2.11
N ARG A 124 7.22 16.42 1.78
CA ARG A 124 8.36 16.68 0.92
C ARG A 124 8.01 16.66 -0.58
N GLY A 125 6.91 16.01 -0.99
CA GLY A 125 6.55 15.98 -2.40
C GLY A 125 5.48 14.97 -2.78
N ARG A 126 5.34 14.78 -4.10
CA ARG A 126 4.41 13.83 -4.68
C ARG A 126 4.93 12.40 -4.52
N THR A 127 4.10 11.53 -3.98
CA THR A 127 4.45 10.12 -3.74
C THR A 127 4.06 9.24 -4.93
N SER A 128 4.94 8.26 -5.25
CA SER A 128 4.67 7.14 -6.14
C SER A 128 4.71 5.86 -5.33
N THR A 129 3.56 5.25 -5.10
CA THR A 129 3.45 4.03 -4.28
C THR A 129 3.81 2.79 -5.10
N LEU A 130 4.73 1.98 -4.58
CA LEU A 130 5.18 0.71 -5.17
C LEU A 130 4.41 -0.48 -4.60
N ALA A 131 4.27 -0.52 -3.28
CA ALA A 131 3.71 -1.66 -2.56
C ALA A 131 2.79 -1.22 -1.43
N ASP A 132 1.82 -2.06 -1.10
CA ASP A 132 1.19 -2.04 0.21
C ASP A 132 1.82 -3.11 1.10
N TYR A 133 1.80 -2.87 2.40
CA TYR A 133 2.15 -3.87 3.40
C TYR A 133 1.04 -4.00 4.44
N HIS A 134 0.88 -5.21 5.00
CA HIS A 134 0.02 -5.44 6.15
C HIS A 134 0.59 -6.51 7.08
N SER A 135 0.20 -6.42 8.34
CA SER A 135 0.62 -7.34 9.39
C SER A 135 -0.50 -8.27 9.81
N HIS A 136 -0.14 -9.49 10.19
CA HIS A 136 -1.03 -10.42 10.88
C HIS A 136 -0.57 -10.57 12.34
N PRO A 137 -1.46 -10.39 13.32
CA PRO A 137 -1.10 -10.43 14.75
C PRO A 137 -0.85 -11.83 15.31
N TRP A 138 -0.97 -12.89 14.49
CA TRP A 138 -0.69 -14.28 14.86
C TRP A 138 0.38 -14.89 13.96
N ALA A 139 0.92 -16.07 14.34
CA ALA A 139 1.90 -16.84 13.58
C ALA A 139 1.70 -18.34 13.81
N PRO A 140 1.89 -19.19 12.78
CA PRO A 140 2.15 -18.82 11.39
C PRO A 140 0.90 -18.26 10.72
N SER A 141 1.07 -17.28 9.87
CA SER A 141 -0.04 -16.68 9.12
C SER A 141 0.42 -16.28 7.72
N PRO A 142 0.29 -17.19 6.74
CA PRO A 142 0.61 -16.88 5.36
C PRO A 142 -0.40 -15.91 4.74
N LEU A 143 -0.11 -15.42 3.52
CA LEU A 143 -1.08 -14.70 2.69
C LEU A 143 -2.38 -15.48 2.58
N SER A 144 -3.48 -14.84 2.91
CA SER A 144 -4.81 -15.45 2.78
C SER A 144 -5.32 -15.37 1.34
N ILE A 145 -6.37 -16.13 1.03
CA ILE A 145 -7.08 -16.02 -0.25
C ILE A 145 -7.50 -14.58 -0.52
N PHE A 146 -7.95 -13.85 0.50
CA PHE A 146 -8.35 -12.45 0.35
C PHE A 146 -7.17 -11.52 0.00
N ASP A 147 -5.97 -11.82 0.51
CA ASP A 147 -4.76 -11.07 0.20
C ASP A 147 -4.29 -11.27 -1.23
N LEU A 148 -4.64 -12.41 -1.83
CA LEU A 148 -4.21 -12.82 -3.16
C LEU A 148 -5.18 -12.43 -4.28
N LYS A 149 -6.45 -12.13 -3.95
CA LYS A 149 -7.46 -11.76 -4.95
C LYS A 149 -7.11 -10.49 -5.70
N ASN A 150 -7.28 -10.54 -7.01
CA ASN A 150 -7.02 -9.43 -7.93
C ASN A 150 -7.75 -8.14 -7.55
N ASP A 151 -9.02 -8.24 -7.14
CA ASP A 151 -9.84 -7.08 -6.76
C ASP A 151 -9.30 -6.33 -5.53
N ASN A 152 -8.49 -7.00 -4.72
CA ASN A 152 -7.89 -6.42 -3.52
C ASN A 152 -6.50 -5.84 -3.75
N GLN A 153 -5.95 -5.96 -4.98
CA GLN A 153 -4.62 -5.43 -5.31
C GLN A 153 -4.71 -3.98 -5.77
N LEU A 154 -4.13 -3.09 -5.00
CA LEU A 154 -4.04 -1.67 -5.33
C LEU A 154 -2.73 -1.31 -6.02
N TRP A 155 -1.65 -2.04 -5.68
CA TRP A 155 -0.28 -1.70 -6.05
C TRP A 155 0.42 -2.86 -6.75
N PHE A 156 1.66 -2.64 -7.18
CA PHE A 156 2.45 -3.65 -7.92
C PHE A 156 2.90 -4.81 -7.05
N ILE A 157 3.04 -4.58 -5.75
CA ILE A 157 3.54 -5.55 -4.79
C ILE A 157 2.67 -5.49 -3.54
N ARG A 158 2.34 -6.66 -3.00
CA ARG A 158 1.77 -6.80 -1.66
C ARG A 158 2.77 -7.49 -0.74
N ILE A 159 3.06 -6.87 0.39
CA ILE A 159 3.89 -7.43 1.45
C ILE A 159 2.99 -7.80 2.63
N GLN A 160 3.16 -9.01 3.15
CA GLN A 160 2.52 -9.44 4.37
C GLN A 160 3.57 -10.03 5.30
N PHE A 161 3.42 -9.81 6.59
CA PHE A 161 4.23 -10.46 7.60
C PHE A 161 3.37 -10.82 8.82
N ASP A 162 3.72 -11.95 9.42
CA ASP A 162 3.08 -12.42 10.63
C ASP A 162 3.81 -11.94 11.90
N ARG A 163 3.25 -12.26 13.07
CA ARG A 163 3.85 -11.94 14.38
C ARG A 163 5.26 -12.49 14.56
N GLY A 164 5.59 -13.59 13.88
CA GLY A 164 6.92 -14.20 13.90
C GLY A 164 7.90 -13.58 12.91
N CYS A 165 7.50 -12.54 12.20
CA CYS A 165 8.25 -11.91 11.12
C CYS A 165 8.58 -12.86 9.96
N THR A 166 7.70 -13.81 9.68
CA THR A 166 7.70 -14.49 8.38
C THR A 166 7.16 -13.51 7.36
N VAL A 167 8.03 -13.00 6.48
CA VAL A 167 7.67 -12.01 5.46
C VAL A 167 7.34 -12.71 4.15
N MET A 168 6.19 -12.41 3.58
CA MET A 168 5.75 -12.88 2.27
C MET A 168 5.54 -11.71 1.30
N LYS A 169 5.75 -11.98 0.02
CA LYS A 169 5.57 -11.03 -1.08
C LYS A 169 4.70 -11.64 -2.15
N TYR A 170 3.71 -10.89 -2.63
CA TYR A 170 2.89 -11.23 -3.78
C TYR A 170 3.08 -10.20 -4.90
N LEU A 171 3.38 -10.69 -6.10
CA LEU A 171 3.44 -9.92 -7.35
C LEU A 171 2.24 -10.30 -8.20
N PRO A 172 1.16 -9.51 -8.24
CA PRO A 172 -0.10 -9.89 -8.88
C PRO A 172 -0.05 -9.90 -10.41
N TYR A 173 0.77 -9.05 -11.02
CA TYR A 173 0.82 -8.86 -12.48
C TYR A 173 -0.57 -8.73 -13.11
N ARG A 174 -1.46 -7.92 -12.51
CA ARG A 174 -2.89 -7.79 -12.85
C ARG A 174 -3.18 -7.59 -14.33
N HIS A 175 -2.30 -6.91 -15.04
CA HIS A 175 -2.50 -6.50 -16.44
C HIS A 175 -1.45 -7.13 -17.38
N ALA A 176 -0.74 -8.13 -16.92
CA ALA A 176 0.28 -8.81 -17.71
C ALA A 176 -0.12 -10.27 -17.94
N PRO A 177 0.12 -10.84 -19.15
CA PRO A 177 -0.18 -12.23 -19.47
C PRO A 177 0.89 -13.17 -18.86
N ARG A 178 1.07 -13.09 -17.56
CA ARG A 178 2.00 -13.92 -16.78
C ARG A 178 1.40 -14.29 -15.43
N PRO A 179 1.79 -15.42 -14.84
CA PRO A 179 1.33 -15.84 -13.52
C PRO A 179 1.61 -14.78 -12.44
N GLY A 180 0.74 -14.72 -11.43
CA GLY A 180 1.05 -14.06 -10.16
C GLY A 180 2.06 -14.89 -9.39
N GLU A 181 2.94 -14.27 -8.62
CA GLU A 181 4.05 -14.95 -7.95
C GLU A 181 4.03 -14.68 -6.45
N VAL A 182 4.08 -15.75 -5.64
CA VAL A 182 4.11 -15.70 -4.19
C VAL A 182 5.48 -16.13 -3.69
N TYR A 183 6.10 -15.28 -2.89
CA TYR A 183 7.43 -15.51 -2.32
C TYR A 183 7.41 -15.48 -0.79
N VAL A 184 8.39 -16.14 -0.18
CA VAL A 184 8.71 -16.00 1.23
C VAL A 184 10.15 -15.47 1.39
N ARG A 185 10.37 -14.57 2.34
CA ARG A 185 11.70 -14.05 2.70
C ARG A 185 12.40 -15.03 3.65
N ARG A 186 13.57 -15.55 3.28
CA ARG A 186 14.40 -16.41 4.14
C ARG A 186 15.86 -15.99 4.02
N ASN A 187 16.48 -15.63 5.13
CA ASN A 187 17.90 -15.24 5.18
C ASN A 187 18.27 -14.18 4.12
N GLY A 188 17.44 -13.16 3.96
CA GLY A 188 17.67 -12.09 2.99
C GLY A 188 17.42 -12.48 1.52
N THR A 189 16.84 -13.67 1.24
CA THR A 189 16.55 -14.14 -0.10
C THR A 189 15.05 -14.40 -0.29
N TRP A 190 14.52 -14.05 -1.46
CA TRP A 190 13.15 -14.37 -1.85
C TRP A 190 13.07 -15.76 -2.49
N ILE A 191 12.31 -16.66 -1.88
CA ILE A 191 12.07 -18.02 -2.37
C ILE A 191 10.65 -18.07 -2.93
N LEU A 192 10.51 -18.47 -4.19
CA LEU A 192 9.22 -18.66 -4.85
C LEU A 192 8.50 -19.86 -4.19
N MET A 193 7.29 -19.62 -3.71
CA MET A 193 6.46 -20.62 -3.01
C MET A 193 5.31 -21.10 -3.86
N GLY A 194 4.82 -20.29 -4.78
CA GLY A 194 3.68 -20.66 -5.60
C GLY A 194 3.34 -19.64 -6.67
N LEU A 195 2.50 -20.07 -7.59
CA LEU A 195 2.03 -19.29 -8.74
C LEU A 195 0.51 -19.20 -8.74
N LEU A 196 -0.03 -18.08 -9.19
CA LEU A 196 -1.41 -17.93 -9.61
C LEU A 196 -1.40 -17.95 -11.13
N GLU A 197 -1.61 -19.13 -11.72
CA GLU A 197 -1.25 -19.43 -13.12
C GLU A 197 -2.14 -18.73 -14.14
N SER A 198 -3.44 -18.64 -13.84
CA SER A 198 -4.44 -18.03 -14.73
C SER A 198 -5.06 -16.78 -14.11
N ASP A 199 -5.77 -15.98 -14.93
CA ASP A 199 -6.55 -14.85 -14.43
C ASP A 199 -7.67 -15.31 -13.49
N LEU A 200 -8.25 -16.49 -13.73
CA LEU A 200 -9.23 -17.08 -12.82
C LEU A 200 -8.60 -17.38 -11.45
N ASP A 201 -7.38 -17.93 -11.41
CA ASP A 201 -6.68 -18.19 -10.15
C ASP A 201 -6.39 -16.89 -9.41
N LYS A 202 -6.01 -15.83 -10.13
CA LYS A 202 -5.80 -14.48 -9.55
C LYS A 202 -7.10 -13.89 -8.99
N ASP A 203 -8.24 -14.09 -9.67
CA ASP A 203 -9.55 -13.60 -9.21
C ASP A 203 -10.06 -14.40 -8.01
N LEU A 204 -9.74 -15.67 -7.93
CA LEU A 204 -10.10 -16.55 -6.82
C LEU A 204 -9.07 -16.54 -5.68
N GLY A 205 -7.83 -16.08 -5.92
CA GLY A 205 -6.72 -16.15 -4.98
C GLY A 205 -6.18 -17.57 -4.78
N VAL A 206 -6.23 -18.39 -5.83
CA VAL A 206 -5.79 -19.81 -5.80
C VAL A 206 -4.32 -19.88 -6.17
N VAL A 207 -3.53 -20.54 -5.31
CA VAL A 207 -2.08 -20.71 -5.50
C VAL A 207 -1.77 -22.16 -5.84
N THR A 208 -1.05 -22.38 -6.94
CA THR A 208 -0.39 -23.64 -7.26
C THR A 208 0.99 -23.63 -6.59
N PRO A 209 1.28 -24.52 -5.61
CA PRO A 209 2.59 -24.58 -4.97
C PRO A 209 3.70 -24.93 -5.97
N VAL A 210 4.85 -24.30 -5.80
CA VAL A 210 6.08 -24.67 -6.53
C VAL A 210 6.89 -25.59 -5.62
N GLU A 211 7.20 -26.80 -6.11
CA GLU A 211 8.07 -27.73 -5.37
C GLU A 211 9.46 -27.12 -5.22
N ALA A 212 9.94 -27.03 -3.98
CA ALA A 212 11.33 -26.65 -3.71
C ALA A 212 12.26 -27.75 -4.25
N LYS A 213 13.06 -27.43 -5.26
CA LYS A 213 14.10 -28.31 -5.76
C LYS A 213 15.30 -28.28 -4.82
#